data_4b90ce9e8746b8d0713e06ce9a106b89
#
_entry.id   4b90ce9e8746b8d0713e06ce9a106b89
#
_cell.length_a   1.000
_cell.length_b   1.000
_cell.length_c   1.000
_cell.angle_alpha   90.00
_cell.angle_beta   90.00
_cell.angle_gamma   90.00
#
_symmetry.space_group_name_H-M   'P 1'
#
loop_
_entity.id
_entity.type
_entity.pdbx_description
1 polymer ?
#
loop_
_entity_poly.entity_id
_entity_poly.type
_entity_poly.pdbx_seq_one_letter_code
_entity_poly.pdbx_strand_id
1 'polypeptide(L)'
;MALHGFLRGYRGYADTQALGDALKALQEEGLDQLPLPGSGQTLERFSRLAQVAGHDLRLCKLFEGHTDALAIIKELRCPLPPLGSIWGMWAAEPPYAKVRVRKAGQRLLLEGRKAWCSGAAVVSHGLLTAWDEEDRQQLVAVEMHQPGVTVTDQGWNAVGMAATGSVEVVFNEAWGIAIGQPGDYLARPGFWHGGIGIAACWYGGAQRLAEVLREQCGKRPEPHALAHLGAVDSALNSAACVLRASAGQIDQAPLADARLLAQQTRASIEDMTEQVIHHVGRAVGAGPYCKDPHFAQLMADLPVYVRQSHAERDLAALGELVAGEPSGSWQL
;
A
#
# COMPACT_ATOMS: atom_id res chain seq x y z
N MET A 1 9.36 -5.53 21.29
CA MET A 1 10.49 -5.72 20.33
C MET A 1 10.42 -4.59 19.31
N ALA A 2 11.53 -4.00 18.85
CA ALA A 2 11.47 -3.02 17.75
C ALA A 2 11.14 -3.74 16.45
N LEU A 3 10.34 -3.13 15.56
CA LEU A 3 9.92 -3.70 14.27
C LEU A 3 11.09 -4.29 13.47
N HIS A 4 12.20 -3.56 13.38
CA HIS A 4 13.40 -4.02 12.69
C HIS A 4 13.99 -5.33 13.28
N GLY A 5 13.97 -5.50 14.61
CA GLY A 5 14.43 -6.73 15.27
C GLY A 5 13.53 -7.92 14.97
N PHE A 6 12.23 -7.69 14.92
CA PHE A 6 11.24 -8.70 14.54
C PHE A 6 11.46 -9.19 13.10
N LEU A 7 11.52 -8.24 12.16
CA LEU A 7 11.66 -8.56 10.72
C LEU A 7 12.94 -9.35 10.40
N ARG A 8 14.03 -9.14 11.14
CA ARG A 8 15.28 -9.92 10.96
C ARG A 8 15.13 -11.42 11.24
N GLY A 9 14.15 -11.80 12.05
CA GLY A 9 13.85 -13.21 12.34
C GLY A 9 13.17 -13.95 11.20
N TYR A 10 12.59 -13.22 10.24
CA TYR A 10 11.87 -13.78 9.08
C TYR A 10 12.69 -13.59 7.81
N ARG A 11 12.95 -14.67 7.09
CA ARG A 11 13.67 -14.62 5.81
C ARG A 11 12.95 -15.46 4.77
N GLY A 12 12.42 -14.76 3.75
CA GLY A 12 11.75 -15.36 2.62
C GLY A 12 10.38 -15.95 3.00
N TYR A 13 9.37 -15.57 2.27
CA TYR A 13 8.01 -16.08 2.41
C TYR A 13 7.71 -16.93 1.19
N ALA A 14 7.42 -18.22 1.40
CA ALA A 14 7.22 -19.15 0.30
C ALA A 14 5.91 -18.91 -0.44
N ASP A 15 4.88 -18.51 0.29
CA ASP A 15 3.51 -18.41 -0.21
C ASP A 15 2.66 -17.40 0.59
N THR A 16 1.39 -17.31 0.27
CA THR A 16 0.41 -16.43 0.94
C THR A 16 0.21 -16.81 2.41
N GLN A 17 0.27 -18.09 2.76
CA GLN A 17 0.10 -18.53 4.15
C GLN A 17 1.26 -18.05 5.02
N ALA A 18 2.50 -18.16 4.55
CA ALA A 18 3.67 -17.66 5.27
C ALA A 18 3.63 -16.14 5.48
N LEU A 19 3.08 -15.38 4.52
CA LEU A 19 2.84 -13.94 4.68
C LEU A 19 1.75 -13.66 5.73
N GLY A 20 0.67 -14.43 5.73
CA GLY A 20 -0.41 -14.34 6.71
C GLY A 20 0.08 -14.63 8.13
N ASP A 21 0.87 -15.67 8.32
CA ASP A 21 1.47 -16.04 9.61
C ASP A 21 2.41 -14.94 10.13
N ALA A 22 3.21 -14.33 9.26
CA ALA A 22 4.07 -13.21 9.61
C ALA A 22 3.27 -11.95 9.98
N LEU A 23 2.20 -11.63 9.26
CA LEU A 23 1.31 -10.53 9.57
C LEU A 23 0.63 -10.73 10.93
N LYS A 24 0.16 -11.95 11.19
CA LYS A 24 -0.43 -12.33 12.47
C LYS A 24 0.57 -12.18 13.62
N ALA A 25 1.79 -12.63 13.45
CA ALA A 25 2.85 -12.47 14.44
C ALA A 25 3.21 -10.98 14.69
N LEU A 26 3.20 -10.12 13.64
CA LEU A 26 3.33 -8.67 13.80
C LEU A 26 2.20 -8.09 14.67
N GLN A 27 0.97 -8.55 14.45
CA GLN A 27 -0.21 -8.12 15.20
C GLN A 27 -0.14 -8.60 16.66
N GLU A 28 0.22 -9.85 16.92
CA GLU A 28 0.37 -10.41 18.28
C GLU A 28 1.42 -9.68 19.10
N GLU A 29 2.48 -9.17 18.48
CA GLU A 29 3.52 -8.33 19.10
C GLU A 29 3.13 -6.83 19.17
N GLY A 30 1.94 -6.44 18.70
CA GLY A 30 1.47 -5.05 18.67
C GLY A 30 2.25 -4.14 17.72
N LEU A 31 2.96 -4.72 16.75
CA LEU A 31 3.78 -3.99 15.77
C LEU A 31 2.96 -3.43 14.61
N ASP A 32 1.69 -3.79 14.51
CA ASP A 32 0.67 -3.24 13.62
C ASP A 32 0.06 -1.92 14.11
N GLN A 33 0.31 -1.55 15.37
CA GLN A 33 -0.21 -0.33 15.99
C GLN A 33 0.55 0.90 15.46
N LEU A 34 0.22 1.33 14.25
CA LEU A 34 0.82 2.51 13.64
C LEU A 34 0.12 3.79 14.12
N PRO A 35 0.87 4.92 14.27
CA PRO A 35 0.25 6.22 14.45
C PRO A 35 -0.79 6.49 13.35
N LEU A 36 -1.90 7.12 13.69
CA LEU A 36 -2.87 7.54 12.68
C LEU A 36 -2.29 8.69 11.84
N PRO A 37 -2.58 8.75 10.54
CA PRO A 37 -2.22 9.90 9.73
C PRO A 37 -2.80 11.19 10.32
N GLY A 38 -2.01 12.25 10.37
CA GLY A 38 -2.43 13.55 10.92
C GLY A 38 -2.54 13.60 12.45
N SER A 39 -2.00 12.60 13.15
CA SER A 39 -1.98 12.60 14.63
C SER A 39 -0.71 13.19 15.25
N GLY A 40 0.11 13.91 14.47
CA GLY A 40 1.40 14.47 14.87
C GLY A 40 2.59 13.53 14.71
N GLN A 41 2.36 12.32 14.21
CA GLN A 41 3.38 11.29 14.01
C GLN A 41 3.28 10.62 12.61
N THR A 42 2.82 11.35 11.60
CA THR A 42 2.63 10.82 10.25
C THR A 42 3.92 10.29 9.64
N LEU A 43 5.06 10.97 9.88
CA LEU A 43 6.37 10.49 9.42
C LEU A 43 6.76 9.14 10.05
N GLU A 44 6.41 8.90 11.31
CA GLU A 44 6.65 7.60 11.97
C GLU A 44 5.86 6.48 11.27
N ARG A 45 4.58 6.73 10.93
CA ARG A 45 3.78 5.80 10.14
C ARG A 45 4.45 5.49 8.80
N PHE A 46 4.86 6.52 8.05
CA PHE A 46 5.54 6.34 6.75
C PHE A 46 6.85 5.56 6.90
N SER A 47 7.62 5.87 7.93
CA SER A 47 8.88 5.17 8.21
C SER A 47 8.68 3.68 8.50
N ARG A 48 7.64 3.33 9.26
CA ARG A 48 7.33 1.92 9.56
C ARG A 48 6.84 1.16 8.32
N LEU A 49 6.00 1.78 7.49
CA LEU A 49 5.57 1.21 6.21
C LEU A 49 6.77 0.98 5.29
N ALA A 50 7.65 1.98 5.14
CA ALA A 50 8.87 1.84 4.33
C ALA A 50 9.81 0.75 4.89
N GLN A 51 9.89 0.59 6.21
CA GLN A 51 10.71 -0.44 6.84
C GLN A 51 10.21 -1.84 6.54
N VAL A 52 8.90 -2.08 6.59
CA VAL A 52 8.31 -3.38 6.21
C VAL A 52 8.51 -3.62 4.71
N ALA A 53 8.31 -2.60 3.87
CA ALA A 53 8.52 -2.69 2.42
C ALA A 53 9.99 -3.01 2.05
N GLY A 54 10.95 -2.40 2.74
CA GLY A 54 12.37 -2.69 2.56
C GLY A 54 12.78 -4.09 3.04
N HIS A 55 11.97 -4.72 3.88
CA HIS A 55 12.16 -6.12 4.27
C HIS A 55 11.55 -7.07 3.22
N ASP A 56 10.26 -6.93 2.90
CA ASP A 56 9.56 -7.71 1.89
C ASP A 56 8.31 -6.96 1.41
N LEU A 57 8.19 -6.71 0.10
CA LEU A 57 7.09 -5.96 -0.50
C LEU A 57 5.76 -6.70 -0.41
N ARG A 58 5.78 -8.03 -0.45
CA ARG A 58 4.57 -8.86 -0.37
C ARG A 58 3.99 -8.83 1.03
N LEU A 59 4.85 -8.94 2.06
CA LEU A 59 4.43 -8.73 3.45
C LEU A 59 3.92 -7.30 3.66
N CYS A 60 4.63 -6.31 3.10
CA CYS A 60 4.21 -4.91 3.20
C CYS A 60 2.82 -4.68 2.61
N LYS A 61 2.48 -5.33 1.49
CA LYS A 61 1.15 -5.21 0.88
C LYS A 61 0.03 -5.69 1.80
N LEU A 62 0.23 -6.78 2.53
CA LEU A 62 -0.74 -7.26 3.51
C LEU A 62 -0.75 -6.37 4.76
N PHE A 63 0.41 -5.98 5.26
CA PHE A 63 0.57 -5.12 6.42
C PHE A 63 -0.02 -3.71 6.21
N GLU A 64 0.22 -3.12 5.04
CA GLU A 64 -0.35 -1.83 4.64
C GLU A 64 -1.88 -1.91 4.62
N GLY A 65 -2.45 -2.92 3.94
CA GLY A 65 -3.89 -3.10 3.89
C GLY A 65 -4.52 -3.30 5.28
N HIS A 66 -3.86 -4.06 6.16
CA HIS A 66 -4.30 -4.27 7.54
C HIS A 66 -4.29 -2.96 8.35
N THR A 67 -3.17 -2.26 8.37
CA THR A 67 -3.02 -1.03 9.15
C THR A 67 -3.84 0.13 8.58
N ASP A 68 -4.16 0.12 7.28
CA ASP A 68 -5.05 1.10 6.66
C ASP A 68 -6.51 0.83 7.04
N ALA A 69 -6.96 -0.42 7.01
CA ALA A 69 -8.30 -0.79 7.46
C ALA A 69 -8.54 -0.36 8.92
N LEU A 70 -7.58 -0.60 9.83
CA LEU A 70 -7.67 -0.16 11.22
C LEU A 70 -7.75 1.37 11.34
N ALA A 71 -6.94 2.10 10.56
CA ALA A 71 -6.95 3.56 10.56
C ALA A 71 -8.29 4.12 10.05
N ILE A 72 -8.84 3.57 8.97
CA ILE A 72 -10.14 3.96 8.40
C ILE A 72 -11.28 3.76 9.41
N ILE A 73 -11.37 2.56 10.02
CA ILE A 73 -12.41 2.24 10.99
C ILE A 73 -12.36 3.22 12.18
N LYS A 74 -11.15 3.54 12.65
CA LYS A 74 -10.96 4.50 13.75
C LYS A 74 -11.29 5.93 13.34
N GLU A 75 -10.88 6.39 12.14
CA GLU A 75 -11.18 7.73 11.63
C GLU A 75 -12.69 7.94 11.47
N LEU A 76 -13.41 6.94 10.95
CA LEU A 76 -14.86 6.97 10.78
C LEU A 76 -15.63 6.68 12.08
N ARG A 77 -14.94 6.57 13.23
CA ARG A 77 -15.52 6.36 14.57
C ARG A 77 -16.47 5.15 14.65
N CYS A 78 -16.16 4.12 13.89
CA CYS A 78 -16.91 2.87 13.93
C CYS A 78 -16.48 2.01 15.14
N PRO A 79 -17.27 0.99 15.52
CA PRO A 79 -16.90 0.06 16.57
C PRO A 79 -15.50 -0.53 16.33
N LEU A 80 -14.73 -0.71 17.41
CA LEU A 80 -13.38 -1.27 17.31
C LEU A 80 -13.41 -2.66 16.68
N PRO A 81 -12.42 -2.98 15.83
CA PRO A 81 -12.26 -4.32 15.28
C PRO A 81 -12.19 -5.38 16.38
N PRO A 82 -12.65 -6.62 16.12
CA PRO A 82 -12.46 -7.71 17.07
C PRO A 82 -10.99 -7.91 17.41
N LEU A 83 -10.72 -8.21 18.67
CA LEU A 83 -9.35 -8.45 19.15
C LEU A 83 -8.70 -9.60 18.37
N GLY A 84 -7.46 -9.40 17.91
CA GLY A 84 -6.73 -10.40 17.13
C GLY A 84 -7.18 -10.53 15.68
N SER A 85 -8.12 -9.68 15.19
CA SER A 85 -8.55 -9.71 13.79
C SER A 85 -7.47 -9.17 12.86
N ILE A 86 -7.30 -9.85 11.72
CA ILE A 86 -6.41 -9.44 10.62
C ILE A 86 -7.27 -8.99 9.44
N TRP A 87 -6.94 -7.84 8.88
CA TRP A 87 -7.78 -7.15 7.89
C TRP A 87 -7.12 -7.05 6.52
N GLY A 88 -7.92 -7.15 5.46
CA GLY A 88 -7.58 -6.65 4.14
C GLY A 88 -8.31 -5.34 3.87
N MET A 89 -7.73 -4.45 3.06
CA MET A 89 -8.39 -3.24 2.53
C MET A 89 -8.47 -3.33 1.01
N TRP A 90 -9.68 -3.39 0.47
CA TRP A 90 -9.92 -3.66 -0.96
C TRP A 90 -10.87 -2.61 -1.57
N ALA A 91 -10.28 -1.62 -2.23
CA ALA A 91 -11.01 -0.51 -2.85
C ALA A 91 -10.96 -0.52 -4.38
N ALA A 92 -10.24 -1.45 -5.00
CA ALA A 92 -10.15 -1.53 -6.45
C ALA A 92 -11.50 -1.91 -7.08
N GLU A 93 -11.88 -1.23 -8.16
CA GLU A 93 -13.16 -1.41 -8.85
C GLU A 93 -12.98 -1.40 -10.38
N PRO A 94 -12.35 -2.43 -10.94
CA PRO A 94 -12.31 -2.55 -12.40
C PRO A 94 -13.72 -2.78 -12.95
N PRO A 95 -14.01 -2.38 -14.19
CA PRO A 95 -15.37 -2.39 -14.75
C PRO A 95 -16.10 -3.73 -14.71
N TYR A 96 -15.35 -4.83 -14.66
CA TYR A 96 -15.87 -6.20 -14.66
C TYR A 96 -16.15 -6.76 -13.26
N ALA A 97 -15.73 -6.07 -12.19
CA ALA A 97 -15.86 -6.56 -10.81
C ALA A 97 -16.50 -5.47 -9.94
N LYS A 98 -17.75 -5.69 -9.58
CA LYS A 98 -18.55 -4.78 -8.74
C LYS A 98 -19.24 -5.58 -7.64
N VAL A 99 -19.18 -5.09 -6.41
CA VAL A 99 -19.96 -5.62 -5.28
C VAL A 99 -21.13 -4.67 -5.04
N ARG A 100 -22.32 -5.21 -4.92
CA ARG A 100 -23.54 -4.49 -4.52
C ARG A 100 -23.93 -4.89 -3.11
N VAL A 101 -24.57 -3.94 -2.42
CA VAL A 101 -25.11 -4.19 -1.09
C VAL A 101 -26.57 -3.76 -1.02
N ARG A 102 -27.35 -4.52 -0.26
CA ARG A 102 -28.72 -4.18 0.11
C ARG A 102 -28.88 -4.24 1.63
N LYS A 103 -29.76 -3.42 2.17
CA LYS A 103 -30.04 -3.42 3.61
C LYS A 103 -30.84 -4.65 4.01
N ALA A 104 -30.44 -5.28 5.12
CA ALA A 104 -31.14 -6.38 5.77
C ALA A 104 -31.13 -6.18 7.29
N GLY A 105 -32.09 -5.40 7.77
CA GLY A 105 -32.13 -4.93 9.16
C GLY A 105 -30.96 -3.98 9.47
N GLN A 106 -30.15 -4.34 10.47
CA GLN A 106 -28.95 -3.57 10.86
C GLN A 106 -27.69 -4.00 10.12
N ARG A 107 -27.76 -4.97 9.23
CA ARG A 107 -26.65 -5.50 8.45
C ARG A 107 -26.87 -5.21 6.97
N LEU A 108 -25.84 -5.51 6.20
CA LEU A 108 -25.86 -5.49 4.74
C LEU A 108 -25.73 -6.92 4.23
N LEU A 109 -26.37 -7.20 3.10
CA LEU A 109 -26.12 -8.38 2.29
C LEU A 109 -25.33 -7.97 1.06
N LEU A 110 -24.23 -8.67 0.82
CA LEU A 110 -23.32 -8.42 -0.29
C LEU A 110 -23.54 -9.43 -1.39
N GLU A 111 -23.52 -8.93 -2.62
CA GLU A 111 -23.58 -9.74 -3.83
C GLU A 111 -22.59 -9.20 -4.89
N GLY A 112 -21.92 -10.10 -5.60
CA GLY A 112 -21.02 -9.74 -6.68
C GLY A 112 -19.59 -10.20 -6.47
N ARG A 113 -18.66 -9.48 -7.10
CA ARG A 113 -17.24 -9.87 -7.16
C ARG A 113 -16.35 -8.66 -6.85
N LYS A 114 -15.34 -8.86 -6.00
CA LYS A 114 -14.28 -7.91 -5.72
C LYS A 114 -12.98 -8.42 -6.28
N ALA A 115 -12.30 -7.60 -7.07
CA ALA A 115 -11.01 -7.94 -7.66
C ALA A 115 -9.85 -7.45 -6.78
N TRP A 116 -8.70 -8.10 -6.97
CA TRP A 116 -7.41 -7.74 -6.36
C TRP A 116 -7.45 -7.68 -4.83
N CYS A 117 -8.07 -8.71 -4.23
CA CYS A 117 -8.20 -8.85 -2.79
C CYS A 117 -6.92 -9.45 -2.19
N SER A 118 -5.88 -8.63 -2.03
CA SER A 118 -4.60 -9.07 -1.47
C SER A 118 -4.79 -9.73 -0.11
N GLY A 119 -4.22 -10.92 0.07
CA GLY A 119 -4.26 -11.67 1.31
C GLY A 119 -5.62 -12.27 1.66
N ALA A 120 -6.61 -12.29 0.76
CA ALA A 120 -7.97 -12.73 1.06
C ALA A 120 -8.06 -14.13 1.70
N ALA A 121 -7.13 -15.03 1.37
CA ALA A 121 -7.10 -16.39 1.93
C ALA A 121 -6.59 -16.46 3.39
N VAL A 122 -5.94 -15.40 3.89
CA VAL A 122 -5.25 -15.42 5.20
C VAL A 122 -5.70 -14.33 6.17
N VAL A 123 -6.55 -13.40 5.72
CA VAL A 123 -7.14 -12.39 6.60
C VAL A 123 -8.46 -12.88 7.17
N SER A 124 -8.78 -12.48 8.39
CA SER A 124 -10.07 -12.83 9.03
C SER A 124 -11.21 -11.91 8.60
N HIS A 125 -10.90 -10.67 8.19
CA HIS A 125 -11.87 -9.66 7.79
C HIS A 125 -11.41 -8.89 6.55
N GLY A 126 -12.35 -8.51 5.71
CA GLY A 126 -12.15 -7.57 4.61
C GLY A 126 -12.88 -6.24 4.88
N LEU A 127 -12.19 -5.12 4.68
CA LEU A 127 -12.81 -3.82 4.51
C LEU A 127 -12.82 -3.50 3.02
N LEU A 128 -14.00 -3.35 2.43
CA LEU A 128 -14.11 -3.17 0.99
C LEU A 128 -15.12 -2.11 0.59
N THR A 129 -14.92 -1.52 -0.60
CA THR A 129 -15.91 -0.65 -1.22
C THR A 129 -16.94 -1.51 -1.95
N ALA A 130 -18.21 -1.13 -1.78
CA ALA A 130 -19.37 -1.71 -2.45
C ALA A 130 -20.35 -0.59 -2.83
N TRP A 131 -21.40 -0.91 -3.56
CA TRP A 131 -22.35 0.05 -4.09
C TRP A 131 -23.76 -0.27 -3.56
N ASP A 132 -24.40 0.71 -2.95
CA ASP A 132 -25.77 0.58 -2.44
C ASP A 132 -26.83 0.62 -3.56
N GLU A 133 -28.09 0.56 -3.18
CA GLU A 133 -29.22 0.53 -4.11
C GLU A 133 -29.41 1.86 -4.86
N GLU A 134 -28.85 2.96 -4.35
CA GLU A 134 -28.83 4.28 -4.98
C GLU A 134 -27.52 4.57 -5.75
N ASP A 135 -26.71 3.55 -6.04
CA ASP A 135 -25.41 3.68 -6.70
C ASP A 135 -24.41 4.60 -5.96
N ARG A 136 -24.48 4.65 -4.63
CA ARG A 136 -23.52 5.36 -3.78
C ARG A 136 -22.48 4.36 -3.25
N GLN A 137 -21.23 4.78 -3.21
CA GLN A 137 -20.15 3.94 -2.69
C GLN A 137 -20.24 3.87 -1.16
N GLN A 138 -20.29 2.66 -0.62
CA GLN A 138 -20.34 2.33 0.80
C GLN A 138 -19.13 1.47 1.18
N LEU A 139 -18.44 1.81 2.28
CA LEU A 139 -17.49 0.88 2.91
C LEU A 139 -18.23 -0.19 3.71
N VAL A 140 -17.77 -1.42 3.58
CA VAL A 140 -18.35 -2.57 4.27
C VAL A 140 -17.25 -3.42 4.91
N ALA A 141 -17.42 -3.72 6.18
CA ALA A 141 -16.64 -4.73 6.90
C ALA A 141 -17.29 -6.10 6.74
N VAL A 142 -16.52 -7.09 6.35
CA VAL A 142 -16.99 -8.46 6.09
C VAL A 142 -16.08 -9.45 6.82
N GLU A 143 -16.67 -10.36 7.60
CA GLU A 143 -15.96 -11.52 8.11
C GLU A 143 -15.74 -12.52 6.95
N MET A 144 -14.50 -12.97 6.75
CA MET A 144 -14.16 -13.80 5.60
C MET A 144 -14.60 -15.26 5.75
N HIS A 145 -14.68 -15.75 6.99
CA HIS A 145 -15.06 -17.13 7.29
C HIS A 145 -16.57 -17.26 7.59
N GLN A 146 -17.39 -17.01 6.58
CA GLN A 146 -18.84 -17.12 6.68
C GLN A 146 -19.45 -17.72 5.41
N PRO A 147 -20.71 -18.25 5.46
CA PRO A 147 -21.44 -18.61 4.23
C PRO A 147 -21.58 -17.40 3.29
N GLY A 148 -21.51 -17.67 1.99
CA GLY A 148 -21.65 -16.64 0.96
C GLY A 148 -20.36 -15.91 0.62
N VAL A 149 -19.23 -16.14 1.30
CA VAL A 149 -17.90 -15.64 0.91
C VAL A 149 -17.10 -16.77 0.27
N THR A 150 -16.64 -16.56 -0.94
CA THR A 150 -15.76 -17.51 -1.65
C THR A 150 -14.49 -16.78 -2.11
N VAL A 151 -13.35 -17.14 -1.52
CA VAL A 151 -12.05 -16.74 -2.03
C VAL A 151 -11.70 -17.65 -3.20
N THR A 152 -11.49 -17.07 -4.38
CA THR A 152 -11.17 -17.82 -5.60
C THR A 152 -9.65 -17.95 -5.78
N ASP A 153 -9.23 -18.68 -6.80
CA ASP A 153 -7.87 -18.72 -7.34
C ASP A 153 -7.70 -17.86 -8.61
N GLN A 154 -8.70 -17.02 -8.93
CA GLN A 154 -8.81 -16.29 -10.18
C GLN A 154 -8.31 -14.82 -10.04
N GLY A 155 -7.96 -14.24 -11.18
CA GLY A 155 -7.69 -12.81 -11.29
C GLY A 155 -6.28 -12.36 -10.87
N TRP A 156 -5.38 -13.27 -10.46
CA TRP A 156 -4.02 -12.93 -10.08
C TRP A 156 -2.99 -13.88 -10.71
N ASN A 157 -2.41 -13.43 -11.85
CA ASN A 157 -1.39 -14.16 -12.59
C ASN A 157 -0.03 -13.42 -12.63
N ALA A 158 0.14 -12.42 -11.78
CA ALA A 158 1.36 -11.62 -11.74
C ALA A 158 2.55 -12.47 -11.21
N VAL A 159 3.70 -12.37 -11.86
CA VAL A 159 4.95 -13.00 -11.39
C VAL A 159 5.48 -12.25 -10.17
N GLY A 160 5.61 -10.93 -10.28
CA GLY A 160 5.88 -10.07 -9.11
C GLY A 160 4.66 -10.00 -8.20
N MET A 161 4.88 -9.91 -6.90
CA MET A 161 3.81 -9.90 -5.88
C MET A 161 2.94 -11.17 -5.87
N ALA A 162 3.38 -12.27 -6.50
CA ALA A 162 2.58 -13.48 -6.65
C ALA A 162 2.05 -14.01 -5.31
N ALA A 163 2.90 -14.05 -4.29
CA ALA A 163 2.53 -14.58 -2.97
C ALA A 163 1.52 -13.71 -2.20
N THR A 164 1.20 -12.49 -2.65
CA THR A 164 0.13 -11.70 -2.02
C THR A 164 -1.24 -12.33 -2.23
N GLY A 165 -1.38 -13.24 -3.21
CA GLY A 165 -2.65 -13.88 -3.53
C GLY A 165 -3.77 -12.85 -3.71
N SER A 166 -3.50 -11.81 -4.53
CA SER A 166 -4.46 -10.72 -4.78
C SER A 166 -5.59 -11.16 -5.71
N VAL A 167 -6.24 -12.24 -5.33
CA VAL A 167 -7.27 -12.93 -6.10
C VAL A 167 -8.62 -12.20 -6.06
N GLU A 168 -9.60 -12.76 -6.75
CA GLU A 168 -10.98 -12.31 -6.69
C GLU A 168 -11.74 -12.99 -5.55
N VAL A 169 -12.60 -12.22 -4.87
CA VAL A 169 -13.54 -12.74 -3.85
C VAL A 169 -14.96 -12.57 -4.38
N VAL A 170 -15.73 -13.65 -4.31
CA VAL A 170 -17.14 -13.68 -4.70
C VAL A 170 -18.00 -13.64 -3.45
N PHE A 171 -18.99 -12.76 -3.46
CA PHE A 171 -20.00 -12.61 -2.43
C PHE A 171 -21.35 -13.07 -2.99
N ASN A 172 -22.03 -13.95 -2.28
CA ASN A 172 -23.36 -14.45 -2.59
C ASN A 172 -24.20 -14.43 -1.31
N GLU A 173 -24.94 -13.35 -1.10
CA GLU A 173 -25.69 -13.07 0.12
C GLU A 173 -24.85 -13.10 1.41
N ALA A 174 -23.57 -12.70 1.30
CA ALA A 174 -22.68 -12.58 2.44
C ALA A 174 -23.07 -11.42 3.36
N TRP A 175 -22.94 -11.61 4.66
CA TRP A 175 -23.24 -10.58 5.64
C TRP A 175 -22.09 -9.60 5.81
N GLY A 176 -22.43 -8.30 5.93
CA GLY A 176 -21.46 -7.24 6.23
C GLY A 176 -22.05 -6.16 7.13
N ILE A 177 -21.19 -5.30 7.60
CA ILE A 177 -21.53 -4.14 8.43
C ILE A 177 -21.05 -2.89 7.70
N ALA A 178 -21.92 -1.89 7.59
CA ALA A 178 -21.58 -0.59 7.04
C ALA A 178 -20.52 0.11 7.92
N ILE A 179 -19.49 0.65 7.30
CA ILE A 179 -18.46 1.47 7.93
C ILE A 179 -18.61 2.90 7.43
N GLY A 180 -18.97 3.83 8.32
CA GLY A 180 -19.33 5.19 7.94
C GLY A 180 -20.62 5.27 7.09
N GLN A 181 -20.83 6.42 6.49
CA GLN A 181 -21.94 6.67 5.55
C GLN A 181 -21.48 6.49 4.10
N PRO A 182 -22.40 6.33 3.14
CA PRO A 182 -22.06 6.34 1.72
C PRO A 182 -21.27 7.60 1.35
N GLY A 183 -20.11 7.41 0.68
CA GLY A 183 -19.20 8.50 0.27
C GLY A 183 -18.11 8.85 1.26
N ASP A 184 -18.23 8.49 2.54
CA ASP A 184 -17.24 8.84 3.58
C ASP A 184 -15.83 8.34 3.26
N TYR A 185 -15.70 7.21 2.56
CA TYR A 185 -14.39 6.66 2.21
C TYR A 185 -13.52 7.65 1.44
N LEU A 186 -14.07 8.30 0.44
CA LEU A 186 -13.34 9.27 -0.40
C LEU A 186 -13.32 10.68 0.20
N ALA A 187 -14.33 11.02 1.03
CA ALA A 187 -14.48 12.35 1.63
C ALA A 187 -13.58 12.57 2.86
N ARG A 188 -13.14 11.49 3.53
CA ARG A 188 -12.29 11.60 4.72
C ARG A 188 -10.89 12.13 4.36
N PRO A 189 -10.27 13.01 5.16
CA PRO A 189 -8.89 13.48 4.94
C PRO A 189 -7.88 12.34 4.85
N GLY A 190 -8.03 11.29 5.65
CA GLY A 190 -7.17 10.12 5.67
C GLY A 190 -7.10 9.33 4.37
N PHE A 191 -8.01 9.53 3.40
CA PHE A 191 -7.92 8.93 2.07
C PHE A 191 -6.64 9.36 1.35
N TRP A 192 -6.37 10.66 1.32
CA TRP A 192 -5.18 11.21 0.69
C TRP A 192 -3.91 10.94 1.51
N HIS A 193 -4.01 10.99 2.83
CA HIS A 193 -2.90 10.64 3.73
C HIS A 193 -2.46 9.18 3.56
N GLY A 194 -3.41 8.25 3.47
CA GLY A 194 -3.15 6.84 3.18
C GLY A 194 -2.50 6.64 1.81
N GLY A 195 -2.95 7.40 0.81
CA GLY A 195 -2.33 7.39 -0.52
C GLY A 195 -0.83 7.73 -0.51
N ILE A 196 -0.40 8.69 0.34
CA ILE A 196 1.03 8.98 0.54
C ILE A 196 1.72 7.85 1.31
N GLY A 197 1.03 7.19 2.25
CA GLY A 197 1.54 6.01 2.95
C GLY A 197 1.91 4.86 1.99
N ILE A 198 1.13 4.66 0.92
CA ILE A 198 1.46 3.71 -0.15
C ILE A 198 2.74 4.12 -0.88
N ALA A 199 2.92 5.40 -1.18
CA ALA A 199 4.16 5.89 -1.79
C ALA A 199 5.37 5.66 -0.87
N ALA A 200 5.22 5.76 0.45
CA ALA A 200 6.27 5.40 1.40
C ALA A 200 6.64 3.91 1.34
N CYS A 201 5.69 3.01 1.03
CA CYS A 201 5.99 1.60 0.76
C CYS A 201 6.87 1.44 -0.50
N TRP A 202 6.56 2.14 -1.58
CA TRP A 202 7.38 2.13 -2.80
C TRP A 202 8.79 2.64 -2.53
N TYR A 203 8.91 3.74 -1.76
CA TYR A 203 10.19 4.28 -1.31
C TYR A 203 11.03 3.23 -0.56
N GLY A 204 10.41 2.48 0.37
CA GLY A 204 11.10 1.43 1.14
C GLY A 204 11.65 0.31 0.26
N GLY A 205 10.88 -0.13 -0.73
CA GLY A 205 11.34 -1.11 -1.73
C GLY A 205 12.49 -0.58 -2.59
N ALA A 206 12.38 0.65 -3.08
CA ALA A 206 13.42 1.31 -3.86
C ALA A 206 14.71 1.51 -3.04
N GLN A 207 14.59 1.93 -1.78
CA GLN A 207 15.71 2.04 -0.85
C GLN A 207 16.43 0.69 -0.68
N ARG A 208 15.72 -0.42 -0.58
CA ARG A 208 16.32 -1.75 -0.46
C ARG A 208 17.10 -2.15 -1.71
N LEU A 209 16.60 -1.82 -2.90
CA LEU A 209 17.34 -2.00 -4.15
C LEU A 209 18.65 -1.18 -4.15
N ALA A 210 18.57 0.07 -3.74
CA ALA A 210 19.72 0.96 -3.66
C ALA A 210 20.80 0.44 -2.70
N GLU A 211 20.41 -0.19 -1.58
CA GLU A 211 21.35 -0.79 -0.64
C GLU A 211 22.17 -1.94 -1.28
N VAL A 212 21.55 -2.75 -2.15
CA VAL A 212 22.27 -3.80 -2.89
C VAL A 212 23.36 -3.19 -3.78
N LEU A 213 23.03 -2.11 -4.51
CA LEU A 213 24.01 -1.40 -5.33
C LEU A 213 25.12 -0.77 -4.47
N ARG A 214 24.75 -0.11 -3.36
CA ARG A 214 25.70 0.52 -2.44
C ARG A 214 26.69 -0.52 -1.86
N GLU A 215 26.19 -1.68 -1.44
CA GLU A 215 27.04 -2.78 -0.94
C GLU A 215 27.98 -3.32 -2.02
N GLN A 216 27.51 -3.44 -3.24
CA GLN A 216 28.33 -3.89 -4.37
C GLN A 216 29.44 -2.87 -4.68
N CYS A 217 29.12 -1.58 -4.77
CA CYS A 217 30.10 -0.52 -5.01
C CYS A 217 31.12 -0.40 -3.88
N GLY A 218 30.72 -0.62 -2.62
CA GLY A 218 31.64 -0.63 -1.48
C GLY A 218 32.67 -1.77 -1.52
N LYS A 219 32.29 -2.92 -2.08
CA LYS A 219 33.20 -4.07 -2.23
C LYS A 219 34.06 -3.96 -3.48
N ARG A 220 33.53 -3.45 -4.57
CA ARG A 220 34.20 -3.34 -5.87
C ARG A 220 33.76 -2.04 -6.55
N PRO A 221 34.46 -0.91 -6.28
CA PRO A 221 34.15 0.36 -6.94
C PRO A 221 34.50 0.27 -8.43
N GLU A 222 33.48 0.50 -9.26
CA GLU A 222 33.58 0.55 -10.70
C GLU A 222 32.99 1.89 -11.16
N PRO A 223 33.65 2.68 -12.04
CA PRO A 223 33.23 4.05 -12.33
C PRO A 223 31.79 4.19 -12.82
N HIS A 224 31.31 3.29 -13.68
CA HIS A 224 29.93 3.34 -14.17
C HIS A 224 28.92 2.94 -13.08
N ALA A 225 29.23 1.95 -12.24
CA ALA A 225 28.38 1.59 -11.11
C ALA A 225 28.30 2.73 -10.08
N LEU A 226 29.42 3.43 -9.82
CA LEU A 226 29.44 4.62 -8.97
C LEU A 226 28.61 5.77 -9.55
N ALA A 227 28.62 5.97 -10.87
CA ALA A 227 27.76 6.96 -11.52
C ALA A 227 26.27 6.63 -11.32
N HIS A 228 25.88 5.37 -11.48
CA HIS A 228 24.52 4.92 -11.19
C HIS A 228 24.16 5.06 -9.71
N LEU A 229 25.09 4.75 -8.79
CA LEU A 229 24.86 4.94 -7.36
C LEU A 229 24.62 6.41 -7.02
N GLY A 230 25.39 7.34 -7.61
CA GLY A 230 25.17 8.78 -7.44
C GLY A 230 23.80 9.26 -7.92
N ALA A 231 23.33 8.72 -9.07
CA ALA A 231 21.99 9.03 -9.56
C ALA A 231 20.89 8.50 -8.61
N VAL A 232 21.05 7.27 -8.12
CA VAL A 232 20.12 6.65 -7.15
C VAL A 232 20.09 7.43 -5.83
N ASP A 233 21.25 7.82 -5.30
CA ASP A 233 21.35 8.61 -4.06
C ASP A 233 20.62 9.95 -4.20
N SER A 234 20.84 10.67 -5.31
CA SER A 234 20.17 11.94 -5.60
C SER A 234 18.65 11.79 -5.65
N ALA A 235 18.15 10.77 -6.34
CA ALA A 235 16.72 10.50 -6.46
C ALA A 235 16.09 10.15 -5.09
N LEU A 236 16.69 9.23 -4.33
CA LEU A 236 16.22 8.83 -3.01
C LEU A 236 16.25 9.98 -1.99
N ASN A 237 17.29 10.79 -2.00
CA ASN A 237 17.40 11.93 -1.08
C ASN A 237 16.30 12.96 -1.34
N SER A 238 16.06 13.28 -2.61
CA SER A 238 14.97 14.18 -3.01
C SER A 238 13.60 13.63 -2.58
N ALA A 239 13.34 12.37 -2.85
CA ALA A 239 12.10 11.70 -2.47
C ALA A 239 11.89 11.66 -0.94
N ALA A 240 12.96 11.43 -0.16
CA ALA A 240 12.91 11.48 1.29
C ALA A 240 12.54 12.88 1.81
N CYS A 241 13.05 13.94 1.19
CA CYS A 241 12.66 15.33 1.54
C CYS A 241 11.18 15.56 1.26
N VAL A 242 10.66 15.09 0.12
CA VAL A 242 9.23 15.19 -0.23
C VAL A 242 8.36 14.47 0.79
N LEU A 243 8.68 13.21 1.15
CA LEU A 243 7.90 12.44 2.14
C LEU A 243 7.92 13.11 3.53
N ARG A 244 9.07 13.63 3.98
CA ARG A 244 9.17 14.33 5.27
C ARG A 244 8.34 15.63 5.27
N ALA A 245 8.42 16.41 4.19
CA ALA A 245 7.66 17.65 4.05
C ALA A 245 6.15 17.36 4.04
N SER A 246 5.72 16.34 3.27
CA SER A 246 4.31 15.92 3.20
C SER A 246 3.78 15.46 4.56
N ALA A 247 4.56 14.68 5.29
CA ALA A 247 4.17 14.25 6.64
C ALA A 247 4.01 15.45 7.60
N GLY A 248 4.92 16.42 7.52
CA GLY A 248 4.84 17.64 8.33
C GLY A 248 3.62 18.49 7.99
N GLN A 249 3.28 18.65 6.71
CA GLN A 249 2.09 19.39 6.28
C GLN A 249 0.80 18.72 6.76
N ILE A 250 0.72 17.37 6.64
CA ILE A 250 -0.42 16.60 7.15
C ILE A 250 -0.59 16.81 8.66
N ASP A 251 0.48 16.71 9.43
CA ASP A 251 0.42 16.86 10.90
C ASP A 251 0.09 18.30 11.34
N GLN A 252 0.46 19.31 10.55
CA GLN A 252 0.11 20.71 10.81
C GLN A 252 -1.36 21.02 10.49
N ALA A 253 -1.93 20.39 9.47
CA ALA A 253 -3.30 20.67 9.01
C ALA A 253 -4.06 19.36 8.67
N PRO A 254 -4.32 18.48 9.66
CA PRO A 254 -4.81 17.12 9.42
C PRO A 254 -6.21 17.04 8.82
N LEU A 255 -6.99 18.11 8.86
CA LEU A 255 -8.33 18.19 8.29
C LEU A 255 -8.39 18.94 6.96
N ALA A 256 -7.25 19.47 6.48
CA ALA A 256 -7.20 20.16 5.19
C ALA A 256 -7.32 19.15 4.03
N ASP A 257 -7.79 19.65 2.89
CA ASP A 257 -7.73 18.87 1.64
C ASP A 257 -6.26 18.61 1.26
N ALA A 258 -5.86 17.35 1.32
CA ALA A 258 -4.51 16.93 0.97
C ALA A 258 -4.43 16.31 -0.45
N ARG A 259 -5.44 16.52 -1.30
CA ARG A 259 -5.50 15.91 -2.64
C ARG A 259 -4.29 16.31 -3.49
N LEU A 260 -4.03 17.60 -3.63
CA LEU A 260 -2.91 18.10 -4.42
C LEU A 260 -1.57 17.60 -3.86
N LEU A 261 -1.37 17.72 -2.55
CA LEU A 261 -0.18 17.23 -1.84
C LEU A 261 0.04 15.72 -2.10
N ALA A 262 -1.01 14.91 -2.00
CA ALA A 262 -0.92 13.48 -2.20
C ALA A 262 -0.57 13.11 -3.64
N GLN A 263 -1.18 13.76 -4.62
CA GLN A 263 -0.88 13.50 -6.03
C GLN A 263 0.55 13.92 -6.40
N GLN A 264 1.01 15.08 -5.94
CA GLN A 264 2.39 15.55 -6.14
C GLN A 264 3.40 14.59 -5.50
N THR A 265 3.16 14.19 -4.25
CA THR A 265 4.05 13.27 -3.53
C THR A 265 4.10 11.91 -4.22
N ARG A 266 2.94 11.32 -4.55
CA ARG A 266 2.88 10.01 -5.21
C ARG A 266 3.58 10.02 -6.56
N ALA A 267 3.37 11.04 -7.39
CA ALA A 267 4.04 11.18 -8.69
C ALA A 267 5.57 11.27 -8.52
N SER A 268 6.05 12.07 -7.56
CA SER A 268 7.48 12.20 -7.28
C SER A 268 8.12 10.88 -6.80
N ILE A 269 7.41 10.11 -5.96
CA ILE A 269 7.94 8.84 -5.45
C ILE A 269 7.85 7.73 -6.51
N GLU A 270 6.84 7.74 -7.37
CA GLU A 270 6.75 6.85 -8.51
C GLU A 270 7.93 7.04 -9.47
N ASP A 271 8.19 8.28 -9.90
CA ASP A 271 9.32 8.63 -10.77
C ASP A 271 10.66 8.21 -10.15
N MET A 272 10.90 8.54 -8.87
CA MET A 272 12.09 8.07 -8.13
C MET A 272 12.20 6.54 -8.16
N THR A 273 11.10 5.82 -7.95
CA THR A 273 11.09 4.36 -7.91
C THR A 273 11.50 3.77 -9.27
N GLU A 274 10.98 4.31 -10.36
CA GLU A 274 11.33 3.90 -11.73
C GLU A 274 12.81 4.20 -12.04
N GLN A 275 13.31 5.37 -11.63
CA GLN A 275 14.74 5.70 -11.76
C GLN A 275 15.61 4.71 -11.00
N VAL A 276 15.27 4.37 -9.75
CA VAL A 276 16.03 3.41 -8.94
C VAL A 276 16.04 2.03 -9.58
N ILE A 277 14.90 1.51 -10.02
CA ILE A 277 14.80 0.23 -10.74
C ILE A 277 15.74 0.24 -11.96
N HIS A 278 15.66 1.31 -12.77
CA HIS A 278 16.47 1.46 -13.97
C HIS A 278 17.98 1.48 -13.67
N HIS A 279 18.42 2.35 -12.76
CA HIS A 279 19.83 2.54 -12.48
C HIS A 279 20.45 1.33 -11.77
N VAL A 280 19.75 0.76 -10.77
CA VAL A 280 20.25 -0.43 -10.04
C VAL A 280 20.36 -1.61 -11.00
N GLY A 281 19.33 -1.89 -11.81
CA GLY A 281 19.33 -3.00 -12.75
C GLY A 281 20.49 -2.94 -13.75
N ARG A 282 20.83 -1.75 -14.25
CA ARG A 282 21.96 -1.54 -15.15
C ARG A 282 23.32 -1.70 -14.47
N ALA A 283 23.45 -1.20 -13.25
CA ALA A 283 24.71 -1.19 -12.52
C ALA A 283 25.13 -2.57 -12.02
N VAL A 284 24.17 -3.37 -11.52
CA VAL A 284 24.50 -4.69 -10.93
C VAL A 284 24.69 -5.79 -11.98
N GLY A 285 24.19 -5.58 -13.21
CA GLY A 285 24.25 -6.56 -14.30
C GLY A 285 23.42 -7.82 -14.02
N ALA A 286 23.57 -8.85 -14.82
CA ALA A 286 22.77 -10.07 -14.78
C ALA A 286 22.99 -10.94 -13.53
N GLY A 287 24.12 -10.80 -12.85
CA GLY A 287 24.52 -11.70 -11.75
C GLY A 287 23.49 -11.79 -10.63
N PRO A 288 23.09 -10.69 -9.98
CA PRO A 288 22.09 -10.70 -8.91
C PRO A 288 20.72 -11.21 -9.37
N TYR A 289 20.28 -10.88 -10.57
CA TYR A 289 19.02 -11.39 -11.14
C TYR A 289 18.95 -12.92 -11.20
N CYS A 290 20.10 -13.57 -11.42
CA CYS A 290 20.18 -15.02 -11.62
C CYS A 290 20.59 -15.79 -10.36
N LYS A 291 21.22 -15.13 -9.39
CA LYS A 291 21.90 -15.80 -8.27
C LYS A 291 21.47 -15.35 -6.88
N ASP A 292 20.83 -14.18 -6.77
CA ASP A 292 20.29 -13.66 -5.52
C ASP A 292 18.75 -13.69 -5.56
N PRO A 293 18.11 -14.67 -4.90
CA PRO A 293 16.67 -14.81 -4.95
C PRO A 293 15.92 -13.61 -4.33
N HIS A 294 16.50 -12.93 -3.34
CA HIS A 294 15.89 -11.76 -2.73
C HIS A 294 15.93 -10.56 -3.66
N PHE A 295 17.05 -10.32 -4.33
CA PHE A 295 17.17 -9.27 -5.33
C PHE A 295 16.24 -9.53 -6.52
N ALA A 296 16.24 -10.75 -7.05
CA ALA A 296 15.40 -11.13 -8.18
C ALA A 296 13.90 -10.96 -7.83
N GLN A 297 13.50 -11.36 -6.63
CA GLN A 297 12.12 -11.19 -6.15
C GLN A 297 11.76 -9.70 -6.03
N LEU A 298 12.60 -8.88 -5.41
CA LEU A 298 12.35 -7.45 -5.23
C LEU A 298 12.23 -6.72 -6.58
N MET A 299 13.09 -7.07 -7.55
CA MET A 299 13.03 -6.54 -8.91
C MET A 299 11.78 -6.96 -9.69
N ALA A 300 11.18 -8.11 -9.35
CA ALA A 300 9.92 -8.54 -9.91
C ALA A 300 8.72 -7.89 -9.20
N ASP A 301 8.78 -7.73 -7.88
CA ASP A 301 7.68 -7.24 -7.05
C ASP A 301 7.44 -5.73 -7.20
N LEU A 302 8.50 -4.93 -7.14
CA LEU A 302 8.38 -3.47 -7.07
C LEU A 302 7.68 -2.86 -8.30
N PRO A 303 7.96 -3.30 -9.56
CA PRO A 303 7.23 -2.83 -10.74
C PRO A 303 5.73 -3.12 -10.70
N VAL A 304 5.31 -4.24 -10.09
CA VAL A 304 3.89 -4.58 -9.93
C VAL A 304 3.27 -3.72 -8.82
N TYR A 305 3.97 -3.56 -7.70
CA TYR A 305 3.44 -2.78 -6.56
C TYR A 305 3.24 -1.30 -6.90
N VAL A 306 4.16 -0.70 -7.65
CA VAL A 306 4.07 0.72 -8.05
C VAL A 306 2.87 0.99 -8.97
N ARG A 307 2.35 -0.04 -9.66
CA ARG A 307 1.12 0.08 -10.49
C ARG A 307 -0.17 0.18 -9.69
N GLN A 308 -0.11 0.36 -8.38
CA GLN A 308 -1.20 1.00 -7.62
C GLN A 308 -1.38 2.49 -7.97
N SER A 309 -0.39 3.11 -8.62
CA SER A 309 -0.56 4.31 -9.43
C SER A 309 -1.21 3.97 -10.77
N HIS A 310 -1.98 4.93 -11.30
CA HIS A 310 -2.55 4.85 -12.64
C HIS A 310 -1.71 5.64 -13.66
N ALA A 311 -0.44 5.89 -13.37
CA ALA A 311 0.53 6.53 -14.24
C ALA A 311 -0.01 7.83 -14.88
N GLU A 312 -0.09 7.91 -16.21
CA GLU A 312 -0.53 9.10 -16.94
C GLU A 312 -1.93 9.59 -16.55
N ARG A 313 -2.82 8.72 -16.07
CA ARG A 313 -4.13 9.13 -15.58
C ARG A 313 -4.04 9.92 -14.29
N ASP A 314 -3.16 9.51 -13.37
CA ASP A 314 -2.92 10.25 -12.13
C ASP A 314 -2.17 11.56 -12.42
N LEU A 315 -1.23 11.56 -13.38
CA LEU A 315 -0.54 12.77 -13.83
C LEU A 315 -1.49 13.75 -14.53
N ALA A 316 -2.44 13.27 -15.33
CA ALA A 316 -3.46 14.12 -15.94
C ALA A 316 -4.34 14.78 -14.87
N ALA A 317 -4.80 14.01 -13.87
CA ALA A 317 -5.57 14.56 -12.76
C ALA A 317 -4.76 15.55 -11.90
N LEU A 318 -3.47 15.33 -11.70
CA LEU A 318 -2.56 16.31 -11.09
C LEU A 318 -2.46 17.58 -11.95
N GLY A 319 -2.30 17.43 -13.27
CA GLY A 319 -2.24 18.56 -14.20
C GLY A 319 -3.49 19.42 -14.17
N GLU A 320 -4.67 18.82 -14.07
CA GLU A 320 -5.95 19.55 -13.91
C GLU A 320 -5.98 20.38 -12.62
N LEU A 321 -5.50 19.82 -11.51
CA LEU A 321 -5.43 20.56 -10.24
C LEU A 321 -4.46 21.74 -10.34
N VAL A 322 -3.24 21.49 -10.85
CA VAL A 322 -2.20 22.51 -10.96
C VAL A 322 -2.60 23.64 -11.92
N ALA A 323 -3.34 23.34 -12.99
CA ALA A 323 -3.86 24.35 -13.89
C ALA A 323 -4.85 25.32 -13.23
N GLY A 324 -5.49 24.92 -12.13
CA GLY A 324 -6.37 25.75 -11.32
C GLY A 324 -5.66 26.56 -10.22
N GLU A 325 -4.38 26.30 -9.96
CA GLU A 325 -3.61 27.00 -8.94
C GLU A 325 -3.27 28.44 -9.36
N PRO A 326 -3.15 29.37 -8.39
CA PRO A 326 -2.76 30.74 -8.70
C PRO A 326 -1.34 30.80 -9.25
N SER A 327 -1.05 31.87 -10.01
CA SER A 327 0.31 32.14 -10.49
C SER A 327 1.30 32.28 -9.32
N GLY A 328 2.47 31.65 -9.45
CA GLY A 328 3.50 31.67 -8.39
C GLY A 328 3.50 30.45 -7.47
N SER A 329 2.67 29.44 -7.71
CA SER A 329 2.64 28.19 -6.94
C SER A 329 3.99 27.43 -6.94
N TRP A 330 4.90 27.72 -7.87
CA TRP A 330 6.25 27.14 -7.96
C TRP A 330 7.36 28.06 -7.43
N GLN A 331 7.03 29.19 -6.78
CA GLN A 331 8.04 30.07 -6.18
C GLN A 331 8.65 29.40 -4.92
N LEU A 332 9.97 29.60 -4.75
CA LEU A 332 10.72 29.14 -3.59
C LEU A 332 10.49 30.04 -2.36
#